data_84130241eed0ef8845df59d04e605edb
#
_entry.id   84130241eed0ef8845df59d04e605edb
#
_cell.length_a   1.000
_cell.length_b   1.000
_cell.length_c   1.000
_cell.angle_alpha   90.00
_cell.angle_beta   90.00
_cell.angle_gamma   90.00
#
_symmetry.space_group_name_H-M   'P 1'
#
loop_
_entity.id
_entity.type
_entity.pdbx_description
1 polymer ?
#
loop_
_entity_poly.entity_id
_entity_poly.type
_entity_poly.pdbx_seq_one_letter_code
_entity_poly.pdbx_strand_id
1 'polypeptide(L)'
;MTILNLAVFERETLRVASDEEVTRQRRVSHAQTPARATPAAANPGVGPPADASNDGADDCDSDDQLYEAEKIGGSQGVGRDERGTLIVTEAEARALEALNATQKRFCVREGHKLSLEMHCGLVFLSGERGTARRARGIASSAVTLEILPKLWGGVGSAREGASNLAGTGAARERLREIGHARQALLRLLHGSEELRLKTLDVAPQDAERAPLLDLFIRSFLRETLRVAKGGLLTRYIETTSDLPLLRGRALLVDSARLASRRPGLWRCSHDDLSVDNPYNQVLLAAIERCREHLRRRATERLWLEVRAFFGQVCSIRMGPEAIDRLKRGRESARYDEALRWARLLLALVSPSLAGGASPAPALLFNMQDIFERMVARRERDQAPVGVTVTLKGSARSLAKIGLGGAGAGGPSSPLQEVFQLKPDVLLWPAGVSPSRGSPESIVDAKWKILKPSRRDWGVDEDDVRQVLAYLLRYGCQRARLAYPVLSRTQLPEVGPPTFWIDTTAGTVCIEVVLVPIDA
;
A
#
# COMPACT_ATOMS: atom_id res chain seq x y z
N MET A 1 12.21 10.36 -19.08
CA MET A 1 12.81 9.41 -18.09
C MET A 1 11.96 8.15 -18.11
N THR A 2 12.53 7.02 -18.51
CA THR A 2 11.77 5.76 -18.55
C THR A 2 11.78 5.15 -17.15
N ILE A 3 10.61 4.87 -16.58
CA ILE A 3 10.49 4.16 -15.30
C ILE A 3 10.17 2.71 -15.61
N LEU A 4 10.99 1.81 -15.10
CA LEU A 4 10.80 0.37 -15.21
C LEU A 4 10.04 -0.14 -14.00
N ASN A 5 8.89 -0.78 -14.20
CA ASN A 5 8.13 -1.42 -13.13
C ASN A 5 8.47 -2.91 -13.09
N LEU A 6 8.94 -3.39 -11.95
CA LEU A 6 9.25 -4.79 -11.69
C LEU A 6 8.32 -5.30 -10.59
N ALA A 7 7.73 -6.48 -10.77
CA ALA A 7 6.84 -7.09 -9.79
C ALA A 7 7.44 -8.39 -9.24
N VAL A 8 7.44 -8.52 -7.92
CA VAL A 8 7.85 -9.71 -7.17
C VAL A 8 6.82 -10.02 -6.09
N PHE A 9 6.82 -11.24 -5.59
CA PHE A 9 5.98 -11.62 -4.45
C PHE A 9 6.80 -11.56 -3.16
N GLU A 10 6.13 -11.32 -2.05
CA GLU A 10 6.73 -11.47 -0.73
C GLU A 10 7.33 -12.88 -0.56
N ARG A 11 8.42 -13.00 0.21
CA ARG A 11 9.20 -14.23 0.36
C ARG A 11 9.81 -14.78 -0.95
N GLU A 12 9.79 -14.00 -2.04
CA GLU A 12 10.56 -14.31 -3.24
C GLU A 12 12.03 -13.94 -3.02
N THR A 13 12.93 -14.76 -3.57
CA THR A 13 14.37 -14.51 -3.51
C THR A 13 14.79 -13.78 -4.77
N LEU A 14 15.55 -12.70 -4.61
CA LEU A 14 16.17 -11.94 -5.68
C LEU A 14 17.63 -12.39 -5.83
N ARG A 15 18.19 -12.32 -7.03
CA ARG A 15 19.60 -12.60 -7.28
C ARG A 15 20.36 -11.29 -7.49
N VAL A 16 21.42 -11.09 -6.73
CA VAL A 16 22.34 -9.97 -6.90
C VAL A 16 23.33 -10.31 -8.01
N ALA A 17 23.41 -9.46 -9.02
CA ALA A 17 24.24 -9.65 -10.22
C ALA A 17 25.04 -8.39 -10.53
N SER A 18 26.01 -8.50 -11.46
CA SER A 18 26.79 -7.35 -11.93
C SER A 18 25.90 -6.35 -12.69
N ASP A 19 26.29 -5.07 -12.67
CA ASP A 19 25.57 -4.01 -13.38
C ASP A 19 25.46 -4.28 -14.89
N GLU A 20 26.46 -4.93 -15.49
CA GLU A 20 26.45 -5.31 -16.89
C GLU A 20 25.41 -6.39 -17.19
N GLU A 21 25.32 -7.41 -16.36
CA GLU A 21 24.34 -8.49 -16.49
C GLU A 21 22.91 -7.95 -16.34
N VAL A 22 22.64 -7.16 -15.30
CA VAL A 22 21.34 -6.54 -15.05
C VAL A 22 20.95 -5.63 -16.22
N THR A 23 21.90 -4.83 -16.72
CA THR A 23 21.66 -3.93 -17.86
C THR A 23 21.34 -4.71 -19.13
N ARG A 24 22.06 -5.80 -19.39
CA ARG A 24 21.81 -6.69 -20.53
C ARG A 24 20.43 -7.30 -20.47
N GLN A 25 20.04 -7.88 -19.36
CA GLN A 25 18.72 -8.51 -19.17
C GLN A 25 17.57 -7.50 -19.30
N ARG A 26 17.75 -6.29 -18.79
CA ARG A 26 16.75 -5.23 -18.92
C ARG A 26 16.64 -4.68 -20.35
N ARG A 27 17.71 -4.72 -21.17
CA ARG A 27 17.71 -4.31 -22.58
C ARG A 27 17.13 -5.37 -23.52
N VAL A 28 17.46 -6.64 -23.35
CA VAL A 28 16.94 -7.73 -24.18
C VAL A 28 15.40 -7.74 -24.15
N SER A 29 14.81 -7.49 -23.02
CA SER A 29 13.37 -7.42 -22.87
C SER A 29 12.73 -6.21 -23.58
N HIS A 30 13.46 -5.11 -23.76
CA HIS A 30 12.99 -3.96 -24.56
C HIS A 30 13.08 -4.19 -26.09
N ALA A 31 14.02 -5.01 -26.52
CA ALA A 31 14.23 -5.28 -27.96
C ALA A 31 13.23 -6.30 -28.54
N GLN A 32 12.55 -7.06 -27.69
CA GLN A 32 11.51 -8.03 -28.10
C GLN A 32 10.12 -7.40 -28.32
N THR A 33 9.97 -6.10 -28.12
CA THR A 33 8.74 -5.37 -28.49
C THR A 33 8.76 -5.16 -30.00
N PRO A 34 7.82 -5.71 -30.80
CA PRO A 34 7.83 -5.58 -32.24
C PRO A 34 7.77 -4.10 -32.66
N ALA A 35 8.65 -3.73 -33.59
CA ALA A 35 8.66 -2.40 -34.18
C ALA A 35 7.32 -2.19 -34.91
N ARG A 36 6.72 -1.05 -34.65
CA ARG A 36 5.46 -0.57 -35.23
C ARG A 36 5.48 -0.74 -36.76
N ALA A 37 4.61 -1.61 -37.28
CA ALA A 37 4.32 -1.61 -38.72
C ALA A 37 3.74 -0.24 -39.09
N THR A 38 4.41 0.49 -39.96
CA THR A 38 3.90 1.73 -40.55
C THR A 38 2.61 1.41 -41.31
N PRO A 39 1.50 2.09 -41.08
CA PRO A 39 0.31 1.88 -41.89
C PRO A 39 0.60 2.33 -43.33
N ALA A 40 0.37 1.44 -44.26
CA ALA A 40 0.45 1.75 -45.69
C ALA A 40 -0.52 2.88 -46.03
N ALA A 41 -0.04 3.82 -46.86
CA ALA A 41 -0.79 4.99 -47.28
C ALA A 41 -2.14 4.57 -47.90
N ALA A 42 -3.23 5.05 -47.31
CA ALA A 42 -4.58 4.88 -47.83
C ALA A 42 -4.78 5.78 -49.05
N ASN A 43 -5.27 5.20 -50.15
CA ASN A 43 -5.69 5.86 -51.36
C ASN A 43 -6.89 6.79 -51.12
N PRO A 44 -6.92 8.02 -51.62
CA PRO A 44 -8.05 8.92 -51.49
C PRO A 44 -9.07 8.70 -52.65
N GLY A 45 -10.22 8.24 -52.30
CA GLY A 45 -11.33 8.24 -53.27
C GLY A 45 -12.45 7.29 -52.87
N VAL A 46 -13.46 7.78 -52.18
CA VAL A 46 -14.90 7.62 -52.40
C VAL A 46 -15.61 8.34 -51.21
N GLY A 47 -16.45 9.29 -51.54
CA GLY A 47 -17.24 10.10 -50.59
C GLY A 47 -18.42 9.34 -49.99
N PRO A 48 -19.03 9.88 -48.90
CA PRO A 48 -19.97 9.17 -48.06
C PRO A 48 -21.41 9.26 -48.57
N PRO A 49 -22.26 8.27 -48.30
CA PRO A 49 -23.72 8.50 -48.21
C PRO A 49 -24.10 8.96 -46.79
N ALA A 50 -25.04 9.92 -46.78
CA ALA A 50 -25.65 10.49 -45.61
C ALA A 50 -26.71 9.55 -45.00
N ASP A 51 -27.03 9.83 -43.73
CA ASP A 51 -28.14 9.35 -42.91
C ASP A 51 -27.98 7.98 -42.21
N ALA A 52 -27.67 8.07 -40.94
CA ALA A 52 -28.44 7.39 -39.89
C ALA A 52 -28.04 7.94 -38.49
N SER A 53 -29.06 8.30 -37.77
CA SER A 53 -29.17 8.76 -36.39
C SER A 53 -28.24 8.12 -35.35
N ASN A 54 -27.64 8.99 -34.64
CA ASN A 54 -27.14 9.07 -33.30
C ASN A 54 -27.76 8.10 -32.29
N ASP A 55 -26.96 7.20 -31.72
CA ASP A 55 -27.03 6.84 -30.31
C ASP A 55 -25.60 6.56 -29.86
N GLY A 56 -25.04 7.48 -29.06
CA GLY A 56 -23.73 7.44 -28.53
C GLY A 56 -23.63 6.53 -27.33
N ALA A 57 -22.73 5.57 -27.40
CA ALA A 57 -22.10 4.93 -26.26
C ALA A 57 -20.70 4.42 -26.66
N ASP A 58 -19.72 5.05 -26.06
CA ASP A 58 -18.40 4.55 -25.66
C ASP A 58 -17.67 3.51 -26.55
N ASP A 59 -17.16 3.95 -27.72
CA ASP A 59 -16.20 3.16 -28.51
C ASP A 59 -14.73 3.65 -28.40
N CYS A 60 -14.41 4.45 -27.36
CA CYS A 60 -13.05 4.93 -27.11
C CYS A 60 -12.14 3.97 -26.32
N ASP A 61 -12.69 2.86 -25.81
CA ASP A 61 -11.93 1.95 -24.93
C ASP A 61 -11.12 0.88 -25.68
N SER A 62 -11.43 0.60 -26.94
CA SER A 62 -10.76 -0.49 -27.69
C SER A 62 -9.34 -0.13 -28.16
N ASP A 63 -9.08 1.11 -28.58
CA ASP A 63 -7.76 1.54 -29.03
C ASP A 63 -6.77 1.75 -27.90
N ASP A 64 -7.23 2.21 -26.71
CA ASP A 64 -6.41 2.27 -25.50
C ASP A 64 -6.06 0.87 -24.98
N GLN A 65 -6.92 -0.12 -25.18
CA GLN A 65 -6.68 -1.51 -24.76
C GLN A 65 -5.58 -2.19 -25.57
N LEU A 66 -5.51 -1.96 -26.87
CA LEU A 66 -4.48 -2.51 -27.75
C LEU A 66 -3.12 -1.85 -27.52
N TYR A 67 -3.07 -0.53 -27.36
CA TYR A 67 -1.83 0.23 -27.15
C TYR A 67 -1.18 -0.07 -25.79
N GLU A 68 -1.98 -0.34 -24.74
CA GLU A 68 -1.47 -0.68 -23.41
C GLU A 68 -1.10 -2.16 -23.28
N ALA A 69 -1.80 -3.08 -23.94
CA ALA A 69 -1.48 -4.51 -23.91
C ALA A 69 -0.10 -4.81 -24.52
N GLU A 70 0.30 -4.09 -25.56
CA GLU A 70 1.64 -4.22 -26.17
C GLU A 70 2.76 -3.70 -25.26
N LYS A 71 2.53 -2.63 -24.48
CA LYS A 71 3.53 -2.09 -23.53
C LYS A 71 3.68 -2.91 -22.26
N ILE A 72 2.61 -3.53 -21.78
CA ILE A 72 2.60 -4.28 -20.51
C ILE A 72 3.11 -5.70 -20.72
N GLY A 73 2.79 -6.33 -21.86
CA GLY A 73 3.28 -7.67 -22.21
C GLY A 73 4.81 -7.77 -22.32
N GLY A 74 5.47 -6.67 -22.74
CA GLY A 74 6.93 -6.61 -22.85
C GLY A 74 7.70 -6.46 -21.54
N SER A 75 7.06 -6.03 -20.44
CA SER A 75 7.79 -5.69 -19.20
C SER A 75 8.02 -6.86 -18.22
N GLN A 76 7.40 -7.99 -18.44
CA GLN A 76 7.36 -9.07 -17.43
C GLN A 76 8.54 -10.05 -17.45
N GLY A 77 9.22 -10.18 -18.57
CA GLY A 77 10.52 -10.86 -18.64
C GLY A 77 11.69 -9.94 -18.28
N VAL A 78 11.42 -8.65 -18.09
CA VAL A 78 12.44 -7.63 -17.89
C VAL A 78 13.12 -7.82 -16.53
N GLY A 79 14.43 -7.99 -16.56
CA GLY A 79 15.23 -8.07 -15.35
C GLY A 79 15.20 -9.44 -14.64
N ARG A 80 14.70 -10.49 -15.30
CA ARG A 80 14.73 -11.87 -14.77
C ARG A 80 15.78 -12.70 -15.50
N ASP A 81 16.41 -13.63 -14.80
CA ASP A 81 17.32 -14.61 -15.37
C ASP A 81 16.56 -15.77 -16.05
N GLU A 82 17.29 -16.71 -16.65
CA GLU A 82 16.74 -17.90 -17.34
C GLU A 82 15.87 -18.78 -16.43
N ARG A 83 16.04 -18.68 -15.11
CA ARG A 83 15.23 -19.39 -14.11
C ARG A 83 14.00 -18.58 -13.66
N GLY A 84 13.77 -17.40 -14.23
CA GLY A 84 12.68 -16.51 -13.87
C GLY A 84 12.90 -15.72 -12.57
N THR A 85 14.10 -15.77 -11.97
CA THR A 85 14.44 -15.02 -10.75
C THR A 85 14.75 -13.58 -11.11
N LEU A 86 14.17 -12.62 -10.38
CA LEU A 86 14.47 -11.20 -10.58
C LEU A 86 15.91 -10.91 -10.17
N ILE A 87 16.64 -10.23 -11.06
CA ILE A 87 18.02 -9.80 -10.79
C ILE A 87 18.08 -8.32 -10.44
N VAL A 88 18.89 -8.01 -9.43
CA VAL A 88 19.13 -6.65 -8.94
C VAL A 88 20.62 -6.36 -8.91
N THR A 89 21.00 -5.09 -9.05
CA THR A 89 22.39 -4.66 -8.91
C THR A 89 22.82 -4.69 -7.44
N GLU A 90 24.12 -4.65 -7.19
CA GLU A 90 24.66 -4.52 -5.84
C GLU A 90 24.18 -3.23 -5.14
N ALA A 91 24.08 -2.13 -5.87
CA ALA A 91 23.58 -0.85 -5.35
C ALA A 91 22.09 -0.93 -4.98
N GLU A 92 21.27 -1.58 -5.80
CA GLU A 92 19.86 -1.83 -5.52
C GLU A 92 19.67 -2.76 -4.32
N ALA A 93 20.48 -3.82 -4.21
CA ALA A 93 20.47 -4.72 -3.06
C ALA A 93 20.78 -3.99 -1.75
N ARG A 94 21.83 -3.15 -1.72
CA ARG A 94 22.15 -2.30 -0.56
C ARG A 94 21.03 -1.33 -0.20
N ALA A 95 20.37 -0.73 -1.20
CA ALA A 95 19.24 0.15 -0.98
C ALA A 95 18.05 -0.59 -0.34
N LEU A 96 17.80 -1.85 -0.75
CA LEU A 96 16.79 -2.71 -0.13
C LEU A 96 17.20 -3.12 1.30
N GLU A 97 18.44 -3.49 1.54
CA GLU A 97 18.95 -3.81 2.89
C GLU A 97 18.85 -2.63 3.86
N ALA A 98 19.10 -1.40 3.36
CA ALA A 98 18.97 -0.19 4.18
C ALA A 98 17.54 0.04 4.71
N LEU A 99 16.52 -0.51 4.06
CA LEU A 99 15.13 -0.46 4.55
C LEU A 99 14.92 -1.26 5.84
N ASN A 100 15.79 -2.22 6.18
CA ASN A 100 15.74 -2.93 7.46
C ASN A 100 15.89 -2.00 8.68
N ALA A 101 16.48 -0.81 8.49
CA ALA A 101 16.57 0.19 9.57
C ALA A 101 15.20 0.75 9.98
N THR A 102 14.25 0.83 9.04
CA THR A 102 12.90 1.37 9.27
C THR A 102 11.84 0.28 9.30
N GLN A 103 12.05 -0.82 8.57
CA GLN A 103 11.13 -1.95 8.45
C GLN A 103 11.79 -3.21 9.00
N LYS A 104 11.43 -3.61 10.21
CA LYS A 104 12.01 -4.79 10.85
C LYS A 104 11.80 -6.04 9.98
N ARG A 105 12.88 -6.74 9.68
CA ARG A 105 12.86 -7.97 8.87
C ARG A 105 12.21 -7.75 7.50
N PHE A 106 12.62 -6.71 6.79
CA PHE A 106 12.16 -6.49 5.42
C PHE A 106 12.81 -7.47 4.44
N CYS A 107 14.12 -7.65 4.54
CA CYS A 107 14.85 -8.62 3.72
C CYS A 107 16.06 -9.21 4.45
N VAL A 108 16.47 -10.40 4.00
CA VAL A 108 17.67 -11.11 4.49
C VAL A 108 18.57 -11.41 3.30
N ARG A 109 19.85 -11.12 3.44
CA ARG A 109 20.85 -11.38 2.41
C ARG A 109 21.75 -12.55 2.78
N GLU A 110 21.93 -13.48 1.86
CA GLU A 110 22.85 -14.62 1.94
C GLU A 110 23.71 -14.66 0.66
N GLY A 111 24.87 -14.05 0.70
CA GLY A 111 25.76 -13.95 -0.46
C GLY A 111 25.14 -13.18 -1.63
N HIS A 112 24.87 -13.87 -2.75
CA HIS A 112 24.20 -13.30 -3.93
C HIS A 112 22.66 -13.44 -3.91
N LYS A 113 22.09 -13.94 -2.85
CA LYS A 113 20.65 -14.09 -2.69
C LYS A 113 20.11 -13.06 -1.71
N LEU A 114 19.04 -12.39 -2.06
CA LEU A 114 18.31 -11.45 -1.23
C LEU A 114 16.87 -11.93 -1.11
N SER A 115 16.48 -12.44 0.03
CA SER A 115 15.14 -12.95 0.31
C SER A 115 14.30 -11.84 0.94
N LEU A 116 13.14 -11.56 0.34
CA LEU A 116 12.15 -10.62 0.88
C LEU A 116 11.31 -11.32 1.94
N GLU A 117 10.94 -10.58 2.98
CA GLU A 117 10.10 -11.07 4.08
C GLU A 117 8.64 -10.61 3.93
N MET A 118 7.89 -10.53 5.00
CA MET A 118 6.42 -10.30 5.03
C MET A 118 6.01 -8.85 4.79
N HIS A 119 6.62 -8.16 3.81
CA HIS A 119 6.25 -6.79 3.48
C HIS A 119 5.82 -6.68 2.02
N CYS A 120 4.71 -5.98 1.78
CA CYS A 120 4.21 -5.67 0.45
C CYS A 120 4.13 -4.17 0.23
N GLY A 121 4.19 -3.73 -1.03
CA GLY A 121 4.11 -2.33 -1.38
C GLY A 121 5.00 -1.91 -2.52
N LEU A 122 5.58 -0.73 -2.44
CA LEU A 122 6.37 -0.09 -3.49
C LEU A 122 7.73 0.37 -2.96
N VAL A 123 8.78 0.12 -3.73
CA VAL A 123 10.13 0.65 -3.49
C VAL A 123 10.64 1.31 -4.76
N PHE A 124 11.14 2.54 -4.64
CA PHE A 124 11.82 3.24 -5.73
C PHE A 124 13.33 2.98 -5.65
N LEU A 125 13.83 2.17 -6.57
CA LEU A 125 15.25 1.91 -6.70
C LEU A 125 15.84 2.94 -7.67
N SER A 126 16.59 3.91 -7.16
CA SER A 126 17.33 4.86 -8.00
C SER A 126 18.62 4.20 -8.45
N GLY A 127 18.80 3.99 -9.76
CA GLY A 127 20.13 3.71 -10.26
C GLY A 127 21.08 4.84 -9.85
N GLU A 128 22.31 4.52 -9.43
CA GLU A 128 23.31 5.49 -9.00
C GLU A 128 23.37 6.69 -9.94
N ARG A 129 23.20 7.89 -9.38
CA ARG A 129 23.47 9.16 -10.07
C ARG A 129 24.99 9.37 -10.16
N GLY A 130 25.71 8.40 -10.70
CA GLY A 130 27.13 8.53 -10.92
C GLY A 130 27.40 9.60 -12.00
N THR A 131 28.24 10.57 -11.68
CA THR A 131 28.76 11.59 -12.61
C THR A 131 29.35 10.96 -13.88
N ALA A 132 29.87 9.73 -13.81
CA ALA A 132 30.40 8.97 -14.93
C ALA A 132 29.32 8.49 -15.95
N ARG A 133 28.06 8.26 -15.53
CA ARG A 133 26.97 7.84 -16.44
C ARG A 133 26.36 9.01 -17.22
N ARG A 134 26.36 10.21 -16.64
CA ARG A 134 25.93 11.45 -17.32
C ARG A 134 26.82 11.80 -18.52
N ALA A 135 28.12 11.47 -18.42
CA ALA A 135 29.09 11.69 -19.49
C ALA A 135 28.91 10.74 -20.68
N ARG A 136 28.18 9.61 -20.54
CA ARG A 136 27.95 8.62 -21.59
C ARG A 136 26.56 8.68 -22.22
N GLY A 137 25.74 9.71 -21.95
CA GLY A 137 24.41 9.88 -22.55
C GLY A 137 23.38 8.78 -22.24
N ILE A 138 23.64 7.92 -21.24
CA ILE A 138 22.71 6.85 -20.84
C ILE A 138 21.70 7.45 -19.87
N ALA A 139 20.46 7.58 -20.31
CA ALA A 139 19.35 8.03 -19.46
C ALA A 139 19.23 7.11 -18.22
N SER A 140 19.32 7.71 -17.03
CA SER A 140 19.11 7.01 -15.77
C SER A 140 17.65 6.52 -15.71
N SER A 141 17.45 5.21 -15.86
CA SER A 141 16.14 4.58 -15.71
C SER A 141 15.84 4.42 -14.22
N ALA A 142 14.82 5.10 -13.72
CA ALA A 142 14.31 4.81 -12.38
C ALA A 142 13.58 3.45 -12.41
N VAL A 143 13.81 2.62 -11.40
CA VAL A 143 13.17 1.32 -11.25
C VAL A 143 12.18 1.39 -10.10
N THR A 144 10.94 0.99 -10.34
CA THR A 144 9.95 0.79 -9.29
C THR A 144 9.77 -0.71 -9.06
N LEU A 145 10.02 -1.16 -7.85
CA LEU A 145 9.80 -2.54 -7.42
C LEU A 145 8.46 -2.62 -6.71
N GLU A 146 7.54 -3.41 -7.27
CA GLU A 146 6.27 -3.77 -6.64
C GLU A 146 6.45 -5.09 -5.90
N ILE A 147 6.23 -5.10 -4.60
CA ILE A 147 6.24 -6.29 -3.76
C ILE A 147 4.79 -6.62 -3.44
N LEU A 148 4.32 -7.77 -3.92
CA LEU A 148 2.94 -8.18 -3.87
C LEU A 148 2.74 -9.35 -2.91
N PRO A 149 1.55 -9.51 -2.28
CA PRO A 149 1.29 -10.63 -1.40
C PRO A 149 1.36 -11.95 -2.15
N LYS A 150 2.02 -12.94 -1.56
CA LYS A 150 2.02 -14.31 -2.07
C LYS A 150 0.66 -14.92 -1.77
N LEU A 151 -0.12 -15.10 -2.82
CA LEU A 151 -1.48 -15.61 -2.71
C LEU A 151 -1.50 -17.13 -2.80
N TRP A 152 -2.47 -17.72 -2.13
CA TRP A 152 -2.68 -19.15 -2.17
C TRP A 152 -3.24 -19.59 -3.54
N GLY A 153 -2.69 -20.68 -4.11
CA GLY A 153 -3.12 -21.24 -5.38
C GLY A 153 -2.35 -20.72 -6.60
N GLY A 154 -1.33 -19.89 -6.43
CA GLY A 154 -0.42 -19.54 -7.51
C GLY A 154 0.35 -20.77 -8.01
N VAL A 155 0.42 -20.93 -9.33
CA VAL A 155 1.08 -22.05 -10.04
C VAL A 155 2.57 -22.22 -9.66
N GLY A 156 3.15 -21.27 -8.94
CA GLY A 156 4.54 -21.32 -8.46
C GLY A 156 4.82 -22.35 -7.36
N SER A 157 3.80 -22.88 -6.64
CA SER A 157 4.03 -23.89 -5.60
C SER A 157 4.02 -25.33 -6.11
N ALA A 158 3.56 -25.58 -7.34
CA ALA A 158 3.44 -26.92 -7.92
C ALA A 158 4.56 -27.27 -8.92
N ARG A 159 5.52 -26.36 -9.14
CA ARG A 159 6.56 -26.55 -10.17
C ARG A 159 7.99 -26.46 -9.65
N GLU A 160 8.31 -27.21 -8.60
CA GLU A 160 9.69 -27.66 -8.42
C GLU A 160 10.14 -28.71 -9.47
N GLY A 161 9.24 -29.09 -10.40
CA GLY A 161 9.48 -30.15 -11.39
C GLY A 161 9.18 -29.82 -12.86
N ALA A 162 8.79 -28.61 -13.25
CA ALA A 162 8.47 -28.30 -14.64
C ALA A 162 9.40 -27.25 -15.25
N SER A 163 10.61 -27.67 -15.56
CA SER A 163 11.43 -27.06 -16.60
C SER A 163 10.71 -27.23 -17.97
N ASN A 164 10.64 -26.13 -18.75
CA ASN A 164 10.18 -26.06 -20.15
C ASN A 164 8.69 -25.88 -20.42
N LEU A 165 8.16 -24.69 -20.06
CA LEU A 165 7.11 -24.06 -20.84
C LEU A 165 7.48 -22.58 -21.09
N ALA A 166 8.47 -22.36 -21.96
CA ALA A 166 8.71 -21.09 -22.61
C ALA A 166 7.59 -20.86 -23.64
N GLY A 167 6.43 -20.31 -23.17
CA GLY A 167 5.31 -20.05 -24.04
C GLY A 167 4.48 -18.87 -23.55
N THR A 168 3.85 -18.16 -24.47
CA THR A 168 2.94 -17.02 -24.24
C THR A 168 1.86 -17.27 -23.17
N GLY A 169 1.54 -18.54 -22.88
CA GLY A 169 0.60 -18.95 -21.84
C GLY A 169 1.10 -18.69 -20.42
N ALA A 170 2.35 -19.02 -20.10
CA ALA A 170 2.91 -18.82 -18.77
C ALA A 170 3.06 -17.33 -18.41
N ALA A 171 3.39 -16.49 -19.39
CA ALA A 171 3.47 -15.05 -19.20
C ALA A 171 2.09 -14.42 -18.90
N ARG A 172 1.04 -14.87 -19.60
CA ARG A 172 -0.34 -14.42 -19.35
C ARG A 172 -0.84 -14.86 -17.98
N GLU A 173 -0.53 -16.08 -17.58
CA GLU A 173 -0.91 -16.58 -16.26
C GLU A 173 -0.26 -15.76 -15.14
N ARG A 174 1.05 -15.46 -15.24
CA ARG A 174 1.75 -14.60 -14.29
C ARG A 174 1.16 -13.19 -14.24
N LEU A 175 0.72 -12.64 -15.37
CA LEU A 175 0.03 -11.33 -15.41
C LEU A 175 -1.26 -11.36 -14.61
N ARG A 176 -2.05 -12.40 -14.76
CA ARG A 176 -3.28 -12.58 -13.98
C ARG A 176 -2.98 -12.72 -12.49
N GLU A 177 -1.96 -13.52 -12.13
CA GLU A 177 -1.52 -13.65 -10.73
C GLU A 177 -1.13 -12.30 -10.12
N ILE A 178 -0.34 -11.50 -10.83
CA ILE A 178 0.04 -10.15 -10.40
C ILE A 178 -1.19 -9.25 -10.24
N GLY A 179 -2.13 -9.30 -11.17
CA GLY A 179 -3.37 -8.55 -11.10
C GLY A 179 -4.20 -8.89 -9.87
N HIS A 180 -4.36 -10.17 -9.61
CA HIS A 180 -5.07 -10.65 -8.43
C HIS A 180 -4.35 -10.27 -7.12
N ALA A 181 -3.02 -10.35 -7.11
CA ALA A 181 -2.23 -9.95 -5.94
C ALA A 181 -2.33 -8.44 -5.67
N ARG A 182 -2.33 -7.60 -6.70
CA ARG A 182 -2.59 -6.16 -6.55
C ARG A 182 -3.98 -5.89 -5.98
N GLN A 183 -4.99 -6.58 -6.51
CA GLN A 183 -6.37 -6.43 -6.04
C GLN A 183 -6.51 -6.88 -4.59
N ALA A 184 -5.94 -8.03 -4.22
CA ALA A 184 -5.93 -8.51 -2.84
C ALA A 184 -5.22 -7.54 -1.90
N LEU A 185 -4.06 -6.98 -2.30
CA LEU A 185 -3.36 -5.96 -1.49
C LEU A 185 -4.24 -4.73 -1.26
N LEU A 186 -4.88 -4.20 -2.30
CA LEU A 186 -5.76 -3.05 -2.17
C LEU A 186 -6.95 -3.33 -1.23
N ARG A 187 -7.54 -4.52 -1.31
CA ARG A 187 -8.65 -4.92 -0.42
C ARG A 187 -8.20 -5.11 1.02
N LEU A 188 -7.03 -5.72 1.24
CA LEU A 188 -6.42 -5.84 2.56
C LEU A 188 -6.16 -4.47 3.19
N LEU A 189 -5.61 -3.53 2.43
CA LEU A 189 -5.39 -2.15 2.87
C LEU A 189 -6.70 -1.44 3.23
N HIS A 190 -7.76 -1.67 2.45
CA HIS A 190 -9.09 -1.18 2.75
C HIS A 190 -9.68 -1.84 4.00
N GLY A 191 -9.62 -3.16 4.08
CA GLY A 191 -10.15 -3.95 5.18
C GLY A 191 -9.47 -3.65 6.52
N SER A 192 -8.18 -3.31 6.49
CA SER A 192 -7.40 -2.96 7.69
C SER A 192 -7.58 -1.51 8.16
N GLU A 193 -8.36 -0.68 7.45
CA GLU A 193 -8.48 0.77 7.68
C GLU A 193 -7.15 1.54 7.56
N GLU A 194 -6.08 0.90 7.09
CA GLU A 194 -4.81 1.57 6.84
C GLU A 194 -5.00 2.69 5.80
N LEU A 195 -5.75 2.37 4.75
CA LEU A 195 -6.26 3.32 3.77
C LEU A 195 -7.78 3.14 3.70
N ARG A 196 -8.54 4.14 4.13
CA ARG A 196 -10.01 4.15 3.96
C ARG A 196 -10.33 4.38 2.49
N LEU A 197 -10.18 3.35 1.69
CA LEU A 197 -10.56 3.34 0.29
C LEU A 197 -12.09 3.26 0.22
N LYS A 198 -12.78 4.41 0.29
CA LYS A 198 -14.26 4.44 0.23
C LYS A 198 -14.81 3.87 -1.06
N THR A 199 -14.02 3.83 -2.12
CA THR A 199 -14.38 3.25 -3.41
C THR A 199 -13.17 2.56 -4.02
N LEU A 200 -13.04 1.26 -3.79
CA LEU A 200 -12.21 0.39 -4.60
C LEU A 200 -12.94 0.05 -5.93
N ASP A 201 -13.40 1.08 -6.64
CA ASP A 201 -13.86 0.91 -8.02
C ASP A 201 -12.68 0.71 -8.98
N VAL A 202 -11.75 -0.17 -8.59
CA VAL A 202 -10.75 -0.68 -9.52
C VAL A 202 -11.35 -1.93 -10.12
N ALA A 203 -11.82 -1.82 -11.37
CA ALA A 203 -12.28 -2.98 -12.09
C ALA A 203 -11.18 -4.06 -12.07
N PRO A 204 -11.51 -5.35 -11.93
CA PRO A 204 -10.53 -6.44 -11.91
C PRO A 204 -9.52 -6.36 -13.07
N GLN A 205 -10.00 -5.97 -14.26
CA GLN A 205 -9.18 -5.77 -15.46
C GLN A 205 -8.17 -4.62 -15.32
N ASP A 206 -8.51 -3.56 -14.58
CA ASP A 206 -7.60 -2.44 -14.31
C ASP A 206 -6.47 -2.87 -13.37
N ALA A 207 -6.75 -3.68 -12.36
CA ALA A 207 -5.74 -4.20 -11.43
C ALA A 207 -4.73 -5.13 -12.13
N GLU A 208 -5.18 -5.91 -13.13
CA GLU A 208 -4.29 -6.76 -13.93
C GLU A 208 -3.30 -5.93 -14.76
N ARG A 209 -3.76 -4.82 -15.31
CA ARG A 209 -3.03 -4.04 -16.32
C ARG A 209 -2.28 -2.84 -15.77
N ALA A 210 -2.74 -2.24 -14.68
CA ALA A 210 -2.13 -1.03 -14.13
C ALA A 210 -1.05 -1.35 -13.08
N PRO A 211 0.12 -0.69 -13.12
CA PRO A 211 1.07 -0.72 -12.02
C PRO A 211 0.44 -0.26 -10.70
N LEU A 212 0.90 -0.81 -9.59
CA LEU A 212 0.37 -0.49 -8.26
C LEU A 212 0.47 1.01 -7.93
N LEU A 213 1.53 1.68 -8.39
CA LEU A 213 1.68 3.13 -8.25
C LEU A 213 0.57 3.90 -8.97
N ASP A 214 0.22 3.49 -10.19
CA ASP A 214 -0.87 4.14 -10.95
C ASP A 214 -2.21 3.96 -10.26
N LEU A 215 -2.46 2.78 -9.67
CA LEU A 215 -3.65 2.51 -8.88
C LEU A 215 -3.71 3.41 -7.63
N PHE A 216 -2.61 3.62 -6.94
CA PHE A 216 -2.53 4.53 -5.79
C PHE A 216 -2.75 5.98 -6.20
N ILE A 217 -2.11 6.43 -7.27
CA ILE A 217 -2.32 7.79 -7.81
C ILE A 217 -3.79 7.97 -8.20
N ARG A 218 -4.40 7.02 -8.91
CA ARG A 218 -5.80 7.08 -9.33
C ARG A 218 -6.75 7.16 -8.12
N SER A 219 -6.51 6.38 -7.08
CA SER A 219 -7.28 6.41 -5.83
C SER A 219 -7.17 7.77 -5.13
N PHE A 220 -5.97 8.31 -5.03
CA PHE A 220 -5.72 9.67 -4.52
C PHE A 220 -6.47 10.74 -5.31
N LEU A 221 -6.38 10.71 -6.63
CA LEU A 221 -7.02 11.68 -7.51
C LEU A 221 -8.55 11.61 -7.41
N ARG A 222 -9.15 10.41 -7.35
CA ARG A 222 -10.59 10.24 -7.16
C ARG A 222 -11.06 10.81 -5.83
N GLU A 223 -10.34 10.54 -4.75
CA GLU A 223 -10.67 11.06 -3.44
C GLU A 223 -10.52 12.59 -3.39
N THR A 224 -9.46 13.11 -4.01
CA THR A 224 -9.26 14.56 -4.13
C THR A 224 -10.34 15.23 -4.99
N LEU A 225 -10.78 14.58 -6.07
CA LEU A 225 -11.90 15.06 -6.89
C LEU A 225 -13.20 15.13 -6.09
N ARG A 226 -13.48 14.10 -5.27
CA ARG A 226 -14.64 14.08 -4.38
C ARG A 226 -14.63 15.28 -3.42
N VAL A 227 -13.46 15.56 -2.83
CA VAL A 227 -13.26 16.72 -1.96
C VAL A 227 -13.48 18.03 -2.74
N ALA A 228 -12.90 18.14 -3.95
CA ALA A 228 -12.98 19.35 -4.77
C ALA A 228 -14.40 19.63 -5.28
N LYS A 229 -15.15 18.60 -5.70
CA LYS A 229 -16.56 18.72 -6.09
C LYS A 229 -17.46 19.16 -4.93
N GLY A 230 -17.10 18.86 -3.69
CA GLY A 230 -17.75 19.37 -2.49
C GLY A 230 -17.36 20.82 -2.12
N GLY A 231 -16.58 21.49 -2.97
CA GLY A 231 -16.01 22.82 -2.77
C GLY A 231 -14.68 22.78 -1.99
N LEU A 232 -13.69 23.54 -2.42
CA LEU A 232 -12.42 23.63 -1.67
C LEU A 232 -12.63 24.34 -0.32
N LEU A 233 -11.86 23.92 0.68
CA LEU A 233 -11.86 24.58 1.99
C LEU A 233 -11.40 26.03 1.83
N THR A 234 -12.18 26.95 2.35
CA THR A 234 -11.82 28.38 2.42
C THR A 234 -11.40 28.72 3.84
N ARG A 235 -10.42 29.61 3.98
CA ARG A 235 -10.01 30.13 5.27
C ARG A 235 -9.76 31.61 5.17
N TYR A 236 -9.98 32.32 6.26
CA TYR A 236 -9.56 33.70 6.39
C TYR A 236 -8.03 33.76 6.47
N ILE A 237 -7.44 34.52 5.56
CA ILE A 237 -5.99 34.75 5.49
C ILE A 237 -5.80 36.25 5.60
N GLU A 238 -4.97 36.68 6.53
CA GLU A 238 -4.56 38.06 6.67
C GLU A 238 -3.78 38.50 5.43
N THR A 239 -4.32 39.45 4.69
CA THR A 239 -3.76 39.97 3.46
C THR A 239 -3.48 41.46 3.63
N THR A 240 -2.31 41.91 3.17
CA THR A 240 -1.98 43.33 3.13
C THR A 240 -2.12 43.83 1.69
N SER A 241 -2.97 44.82 1.47
CA SER A 241 -3.19 45.41 0.15
C SER A 241 -3.36 46.91 0.19
N ASP A 242 -3.08 47.58 -0.96
CA ASP A 242 -3.28 48.99 -1.17
C ASP A 242 -4.69 49.25 -1.71
N LEU A 243 -5.56 49.81 -0.91
CA LEU A 243 -7.00 49.97 -1.21
C LEU A 243 -7.41 51.45 -1.20
N PRO A 244 -8.36 51.86 -2.05
CA PRO A 244 -8.88 53.23 -2.05
C PRO A 244 -9.79 53.52 -0.84
N LEU A 245 -10.26 52.46 -0.17
CA LEU A 245 -11.10 52.54 1.03
C LEU A 245 -10.45 51.76 2.17
N LEU A 246 -10.63 52.24 3.40
CA LEU A 246 -10.17 51.54 4.59
C LEU A 246 -10.93 50.22 4.77
N ARG A 247 -10.17 49.12 4.84
CA ARG A 247 -10.69 47.78 5.12
C ARG A 247 -9.81 47.08 6.16
N GLY A 248 -10.41 46.63 7.24
CA GLY A 248 -9.67 46.01 8.32
C GLY A 248 -8.80 47.04 9.07
N ARG A 249 -7.51 46.71 9.29
CA ARG A 249 -6.56 47.52 10.04
C ARG A 249 -5.70 48.38 9.08
N ALA A 250 -5.76 49.71 9.20
CA ALA A 250 -4.87 50.58 8.46
C ALA A 250 -3.44 50.53 9.03
N LEU A 251 -2.45 50.28 8.17
CA LEU A 251 -1.04 50.36 8.49
C LEU A 251 -0.55 51.79 8.24
N LEU A 252 -0.69 52.65 9.27
CA LEU A 252 -0.55 54.11 9.14
C LEU A 252 0.83 54.50 8.61
N VAL A 253 1.91 53.92 9.11
CA VAL A 253 3.27 54.24 8.67
C VAL A 253 3.48 53.89 7.20
N ASP A 254 2.99 52.73 6.77
CA ASP A 254 3.14 52.28 5.39
C ASP A 254 2.19 53.03 4.45
N SER A 255 1.01 53.45 4.94
CA SER A 255 0.07 54.28 4.21
C SER A 255 0.66 55.69 3.98
N ALA A 256 1.33 56.29 4.98
CA ALA A 256 2.01 57.58 4.82
C ALA A 256 3.15 57.52 3.76
N ARG A 257 3.92 56.41 3.76
CA ARG A 257 4.95 56.17 2.73
C ARG A 257 4.32 55.94 1.33
N LEU A 258 3.16 55.29 1.28
CA LEU A 258 2.42 55.03 0.04
C LEU A 258 1.85 56.32 -0.54
N ALA A 259 1.31 57.21 0.32
CA ALA A 259 0.69 58.49 -0.11
C ALA A 259 1.62 59.39 -0.93
N SER A 260 2.93 59.33 -0.67
CA SER A 260 3.91 60.08 -1.46
C SER A 260 4.10 59.53 -2.90
N ARG A 261 3.73 58.31 -3.16
CA ARG A 261 3.89 57.65 -4.48
C ARG A 261 2.56 57.36 -5.16
N ARG A 262 1.52 57.05 -4.37
CA ARG A 262 0.17 56.73 -4.84
C ARG A 262 -0.84 57.39 -3.91
N PRO A 263 -1.15 58.69 -4.11
CA PRO A 263 -2.11 59.42 -3.29
C PRO A 263 -3.52 58.82 -3.44
N GLY A 264 -4.27 58.74 -2.33
CA GLY A 264 -5.63 58.20 -2.30
C GLY A 264 -5.71 56.71 -2.02
N LEU A 265 -4.57 56.03 -1.80
CA LEU A 265 -4.56 54.62 -1.38
C LEU A 265 -4.11 54.45 0.08
N TRP A 266 -4.72 53.51 0.76
CA TRP A 266 -4.39 53.13 2.11
C TRP A 266 -3.82 51.70 2.12
N ARG A 267 -2.72 51.50 2.81
CA ARG A 267 -2.23 50.14 3.06
C ARG A 267 -2.97 49.56 4.24
N CYS A 268 -3.77 48.53 3.95
CA CYS A 268 -4.62 47.89 4.93
C CYS A 268 -4.26 46.41 5.11
N SER A 269 -4.22 45.95 6.35
CA SER A 269 -4.25 44.53 6.70
C SER A 269 -5.69 44.14 6.97
N HIS A 270 -6.17 43.15 6.25
CA HIS A 270 -7.55 42.63 6.38
C HIS A 270 -7.62 41.13 6.12
N ASP A 271 -8.61 40.50 6.65
CA ASP A 271 -8.85 39.08 6.42
C ASP A 271 -9.66 38.88 5.14
N ASP A 272 -9.12 38.11 4.23
CA ASP A 272 -9.81 37.66 3.01
C ASP A 272 -10.08 36.15 3.06
N LEU A 273 -11.29 35.77 2.63
CA LEU A 273 -11.66 34.37 2.51
C LEU A 273 -10.99 33.78 1.27
N SER A 274 -10.03 32.91 1.46
CA SER A 274 -9.21 32.36 0.38
C SER A 274 -9.25 30.83 0.33
N VAL A 275 -9.29 30.30 -0.89
CA VAL A 275 -9.02 28.89 -1.16
C VAL A 275 -7.53 28.57 -1.13
N ASP A 276 -6.66 29.58 -1.23
CA ASP A 276 -5.22 29.42 -1.14
C ASP A 276 -4.77 29.30 0.31
N ASN A 277 -4.87 28.10 0.85
CA ASN A 277 -4.54 27.78 2.25
C ASN A 277 -3.73 26.48 2.33
N PRO A 278 -3.06 26.19 3.45
CA PRO A 278 -2.17 25.04 3.57
C PRO A 278 -2.81 23.67 3.24
N TYR A 279 -4.10 23.48 3.45
CA TYR A 279 -4.78 22.22 3.14
C TYR A 279 -4.86 22.00 1.63
N ASN A 280 -5.24 23.02 0.88
CA ASN A 280 -5.34 22.95 -0.58
C ASN A 280 -3.96 22.97 -1.24
N GLN A 281 -3.01 23.74 -0.70
CA GLN A 281 -1.63 23.80 -1.19
C GLN A 281 -0.93 22.44 -1.10
N VAL A 282 -1.12 21.69 -0.01
CA VAL A 282 -0.50 20.38 0.16
C VAL A 282 -1.13 19.33 -0.76
N LEU A 283 -2.45 19.39 -1.01
CA LEU A 283 -3.09 18.54 -1.99
C LEU A 283 -2.59 18.85 -3.40
N LEU A 284 -2.48 20.12 -3.75
CA LEU A 284 -1.93 20.54 -5.04
C LEU A 284 -0.48 20.08 -5.22
N ALA A 285 0.36 20.21 -4.19
CA ALA A 285 1.73 19.73 -4.22
C ALA A 285 1.80 18.21 -4.52
N ALA A 286 0.91 17.42 -3.92
CA ALA A 286 0.81 15.98 -4.18
C ALA A 286 0.30 15.69 -5.61
N ILE A 287 -0.72 16.42 -6.09
CA ILE A 287 -1.24 16.32 -7.46
C ILE A 287 -0.13 16.57 -8.48
N GLU A 288 0.62 17.66 -8.33
CA GLU A 288 1.69 18.03 -9.26
C GLU A 288 2.85 17.03 -9.23
N ARG A 289 3.14 16.47 -8.06
CA ARG A 289 4.17 15.45 -7.91
C ARG A 289 3.82 14.15 -8.61
N CYS A 290 2.54 13.78 -8.64
CA CYS A 290 2.07 12.60 -9.35
C CYS A 290 2.26 12.68 -10.87
N ARG A 291 2.32 13.90 -11.45
CA ARG A 291 2.39 14.10 -12.91
C ARG A 291 3.51 13.30 -13.60
N GLU A 292 4.69 13.28 -12.99
CA GLU A 292 5.85 12.57 -13.56
C GLU A 292 5.67 11.05 -13.62
N HIS A 293 4.71 10.51 -12.87
CA HIS A 293 4.44 9.08 -12.71
C HIS A 293 3.20 8.61 -13.47
N LEU A 294 2.45 9.51 -14.12
CA LEU A 294 1.28 9.16 -14.91
C LEU A 294 1.69 8.31 -16.12
N ARG A 295 1.06 7.16 -16.31
CA ARG A 295 1.35 6.22 -17.41
C ARG A 295 0.15 5.94 -18.29
N ARG A 296 -1.04 6.05 -17.74
CA ARG A 296 -2.29 5.74 -18.42
C ARG A 296 -3.05 7.02 -18.77
N ARG A 297 -3.60 7.08 -19.99
CA ARG A 297 -4.42 8.23 -20.43
C ARG A 297 -5.61 8.48 -19.53
N ALA A 298 -6.26 7.40 -19.03
CA ALA A 298 -7.39 7.54 -18.11
C ALA A 298 -6.99 8.23 -16.80
N THR A 299 -5.81 7.90 -16.22
CA THR A 299 -5.29 8.56 -15.02
C THR A 299 -4.84 9.99 -15.32
N GLU A 300 -4.30 10.26 -16.52
CA GLU A 300 -3.93 11.60 -16.97
C GLU A 300 -5.16 12.51 -17.14
N ARG A 301 -6.23 12.03 -17.76
CA ARG A 301 -7.50 12.77 -17.85
C ARG A 301 -8.04 13.14 -16.46
N LEU A 302 -8.06 12.17 -15.55
CA LEU A 302 -8.48 12.40 -14.17
C LEU A 302 -7.58 13.44 -13.46
N TRP A 303 -6.27 13.38 -13.69
CA TRP A 303 -5.33 14.36 -13.17
C TRP A 303 -5.64 15.78 -13.67
N LEU A 304 -5.90 15.96 -14.97
CA LEU A 304 -6.29 17.23 -15.57
C LEU A 304 -7.60 17.76 -14.97
N GLU A 305 -8.61 16.90 -14.80
CA GLU A 305 -9.89 17.26 -14.18
C GLU A 305 -9.65 17.77 -12.74
N VAL A 306 -8.92 17.01 -11.93
CA VAL A 306 -8.63 17.39 -10.54
C VAL A 306 -7.85 18.70 -10.48
N ARG A 307 -6.78 18.81 -11.30
CA ARG A 307 -5.91 20.00 -11.30
C ARG A 307 -6.65 21.29 -11.62
N ALA A 308 -7.69 21.23 -12.46
CA ALA A 308 -8.49 22.38 -12.84
C ALA A 308 -9.21 23.05 -11.65
N PHE A 309 -9.62 22.27 -10.63
CA PHE A 309 -10.24 22.83 -9.42
C PHE A 309 -9.28 23.69 -8.58
N PHE A 310 -7.97 23.45 -8.70
CA PHE A 310 -6.93 24.13 -7.91
C PHE A 310 -6.33 25.35 -8.61
N GLY A 311 -7.03 25.95 -9.58
CA GLY A 311 -6.52 27.06 -10.36
C GLY A 311 -6.16 28.32 -9.55
N GLN A 312 -6.82 28.54 -8.41
CA GLN A 312 -6.60 29.67 -7.52
C GLN A 312 -5.67 29.33 -6.33
N VAL A 313 -5.11 28.13 -6.29
CA VAL A 313 -4.22 27.68 -5.21
C VAL A 313 -2.77 27.82 -5.66
N CYS A 314 -1.94 28.44 -4.83
CA CYS A 314 -0.51 28.58 -5.11
C CYS A 314 0.21 27.25 -5.08
N SER A 315 0.98 26.98 -6.14
CA SER A 315 1.82 25.79 -6.22
C SER A 315 3.08 25.99 -5.40
N ILE A 316 3.20 25.30 -4.28
CA ILE A 316 4.34 25.33 -3.36
C ILE A 316 4.89 23.93 -3.23
N ARG A 317 6.21 23.76 -3.31
CA ARG A 317 6.85 22.47 -3.04
C ARG A 317 6.74 22.15 -1.56
N MET A 318 6.02 21.06 -1.24
CA MET A 318 5.81 20.59 0.13
C MET A 318 6.18 19.12 0.25
N GLY A 319 6.68 18.73 1.41
CA GLY A 319 6.92 17.36 1.79
C GLY A 319 5.77 16.81 2.66
N PRO A 320 5.83 15.52 3.05
CA PRO A 320 4.82 14.88 3.89
C PRO A 320 4.68 15.55 5.27
N GLU A 321 5.73 16.20 5.79
CA GLU A 321 5.76 16.90 7.08
C GLU A 321 4.78 18.08 7.13
N ALA A 322 4.49 18.67 5.97
CA ALA A 322 3.53 19.76 5.89
C ALA A 322 2.12 19.31 6.30
N ILE A 323 1.76 18.04 6.00
CA ILE A 323 0.48 17.46 6.38
C ILE A 323 0.42 17.20 7.88
N ASP A 324 1.52 16.78 8.49
CA ASP A 324 1.59 16.49 9.93
C ASP A 324 1.42 17.77 10.78
N ARG A 325 1.71 18.95 10.20
CA ARG A 325 1.53 20.27 10.84
C ARG A 325 0.10 20.83 10.71
N LEU A 326 -0.74 20.24 9.86
CA LEU A 326 -2.11 20.73 9.68
C LEU A 326 -2.95 20.49 10.92
N LYS A 327 -3.64 21.50 11.38
CA LYS A 327 -4.61 21.38 12.47
C LYS A 327 -5.84 20.64 11.98
N ARG A 328 -6.14 19.50 12.58
CA ARG A 328 -7.35 18.73 12.26
C ARG A 328 -8.53 19.28 13.05
N GLY A 329 -9.67 19.42 12.38
CA GLY A 329 -10.90 19.93 12.98
C GLY A 329 -12.11 19.46 12.19
N ARG A 330 -13.31 19.79 12.68
CA ARG A 330 -14.57 19.36 12.06
C ARG A 330 -14.70 19.80 10.59
N GLU A 331 -14.23 20.99 10.26
CA GLU A 331 -14.25 21.54 8.90
C GLU A 331 -13.33 20.81 7.94
N SER A 332 -12.15 20.36 8.42
CA SER A 332 -11.17 19.65 7.62
C SER A 332 -11.38 18.13 7.58
N ALA A 333 -12.33 17.58 8.34
CA ALA A 333 -12.57 16.13 8.43
C ALA A 333 -12.83 15.46 7.07
N ARG A 334 -13.49 16.18 6.14
CA ARG A 334 -13.72 15.68 4.78
C ARG A 334 -12.45 15.55 3.93
N TYR A 335 -11.34 16.19 4.36
CA TYR A 335 -10.02 16.14 3.72
C TYR A 335 -9.15 14.99 4.24
N ASP A 336 -9.49 14.40 5.38
CA ASP A 336 -8.63 13.44 6.08
C ASP A 336 -8.14 12.30 5.20
N GLU A 337 -9.01 11.77 4.34
CA GLU A 337 -8.64 10.68 3.44
C GLU A 337 -7.72 11.15 2.31
N ALA A 338 -8.07 12.25 1.65
CA ALA A 338 -7.24 12.84 0.60
C ALA A 338 -5.86 13.24 1.14
N LEU A 339 -5.80 13.77 2.37
CA LEU A 339 -4.54 14.13 3.04
C LEU A 339 -3.70 12.91 3.41
N ARG A 340 -4.32 11.78 3.83
CA ARG A 340 -3.59 10.52 4.05
C ARG A 340 -2.94 10.03 2.76
N TRP A 341 -3.69 9.99 1.66
CA TRP A 341 -3.16 9.66 0.35
C TRP A 341 -2.04 10.61 -0.10
N ALA A 342 -2.24 11.92 0.05
CA ALA A 342 -1.23 12.92 -0.28
C ALA A 342 0.05 12.69 0.51
N ARG A 343 -0.05 12.40 1.81
CA ARG A 343 1.10 12.11 2.67
C ARG A 343 1.88 10.88 2.20
N LEU A 344 1.18 9.80 1.88
CA LEU A 344 1.80 8.57 1.38
C LEU A 344 2.52 8.81 0.05
N LEU A 345 1.86 9.47 -0.89
CA LEU A 345 2.44 9.75 -2.20
C LEU A 345 3.61 10.75 -2.11
N LEU A 346 3.51 11.81 -1.31
CA LEU A 346 4.61 12.75 -1.11
C LEU A 346 5.83 12.06 -0.47
N ALA A 347 5.63 11.17 0.49
CA ALA A 347 6.70 10.39 1.10
C ALA A 347 7.37 9.45 0.09
N LEU A 348 6.57 8.82 -0.79
CA LEU A 348 7.04 7.87 -1.78
C LEU A 348 7.78 8.55 -2.96
N VAL A 349 7.25 9.68 -3.44
CA VAL A 349 7.70 10.32 -4.70
C VAL A 349 8.66 11.48 -4.46
N SER A 350 8.82 11.94 -3.22
CA SER A 350 9.77 13.00 -2.87
C SER A 350 11.13 12.39 -2.51
N PRO A 351 12.16 12.57 -3.33
CA PRO A 351 13.51 12.20 -2.92
C PRO A 351 13.88 13.03 -1.69
N SER A 352 14.25 12.38 -0.59
CA SER A 352 14.80 13.10 0.57
C SER A 352 16.05 13.85 0.14
N LEU A 353 16.09 15.16 0.41
CA LEU A 353 17.25 16.03 0.15
C LEU A 353 18.37 15.78 1.18
N ALA A 354 18.23 14.83 2.09
CA ALA A 354 19.26 14.46 3.04
C ALA A 354 20.41 13.79 2.28
N GLY A 355 21.49 14.52 2.07
CA GLY A 355 22.75 13.97 1.56
C GLY A 355 23.31 12.96 2.55
N GLY A 356 23.33 11.72 2.17
CA GLY A 356 23.79 10.55 2.91
C GLY A 356 23.20 9.30 2.27
N ALA A 357 23.63 8.11 2.65
CA ALA A 357 23.04 6.83 2.23
C ALA A 357 21.59 6.75 2.77
N SER A 358 20.69 7.54 2.16
CA SER A 358 19.27 7.52 2.51
C SER A 358 18.66 6.25 1.95
N PRO A 359 17.87 5.50 2.72
CA PRO A 359 17.16 4.35 2.20
C PRO A 359 16.29 4.75 1.02
N ALA A 360 16.10 3.85 0.07
CA ALA A 360 15.24 4.06 -1.09
C ALA A 360 13.84 4.53 -0.63
N PRO A 361 13.21 5.51 -1.30
CA PRO A 361 11.83 5.85 -1.00
C PRO A 361 10.95 4.62 -1.12
N ALA A 362 10.22 4.28 -0.08
CA ALA A 362 9.42 3.08 -0.03
C ALA A 362 8.08 3.32 0.69
N LEU A 363 7.05 2.65 0.20
CA LEU A 363 5.76 2.51 0.85
C LEU A 363 5.53 1.02 1.07
N LEU A 364 5.83 0.56 2.27
CA LEU A 364 5.80 -0.84 2.64
C LEU A 364 4.81 -1.07 3.78
N PHE A 365 4.10 -2.17 3.67
CA PHE A 365 3.10 -2.60 4.63
C PHE A 365 3.48 -3.99 5.15
N ASN A 366 3.52 -4.15 6.46
CA ASN A 366 3.66 -5.45 7.08
C ASN A 366 2.36 -6.24 6.92
N MET A 367 2.40 -7.35 6.22
CA MET A 367 1.20 -8.12 5.88
C MET A 367 0.57 -8.80 7.10
N GLN A 368 1.36 -9.18 8.11
CA GLN A 368 0.85 -9.70 9.36
C GLN A 368 -0.02 -8.65 10.07
N ASP A 369 0.50 -7.42 10.25
CA ASP A 369 -0.23 -6.34 10.92
C ASP A 369 -1.52 -5.96 10.19
N ILE A 370 -1.47 -5.95 8.83
CA ILE A 370 -2.64 -5.63 8.00
C ILE A 370 -3.71 -6.71 8.13
N PHE A 371 -3.31 -7.97 8.08
CA PHE A 371 -4.23 -9.09 8.20
C PHE A 371 -4.86 -9.17 9.59
N GLU A 372 -4.07 -8.97 10.66
CA GLU A 372 -4.59 -8.86 12.04
C GLU A 372 -5.69 -7.80 12.16
N ARG A 373 -5.46 -6.60 11.61
CA ARG A 373 -6.46 -5.51 11.63
C ARG A 373 -7.72 -5.87 10.82
N MET A 374 -7.55 -6.51 9.65
CA MET A 374 -8.67 -6.93 8.83
C MET A 374 -9.53 -7.98 9.57
N VAL A 375 -8.89 -8.99 10.17
CA VAL A 375 -9.58 -9.99 11.00
C VAL A 375 -10.28 -9.33 12.17
N ALA A 376 -9.60 -8.42 12.87
CA ALA A 376 -10.16 -7.71 14.00
C ALA A 376 -11.40 -6.87 13.64
N ARG A 377 -11.38 -6.23 12.47
CA ARG A 377 -12.54 -5.50 11.94
C ARG A 377 -13.68 -6.45 11.63
N ARG A 378 -13.41 -7.54 10.90
CA ARG A 378 -14.41 -8.54 10.56
C ARG A 378 -15.09 -9.11 11.80
N GLU A 379 -14.31 -9.47 12.83
CA GLU A 379 -14.85 -9.95 14.10
C GLU A 379 -15.74 -8.92 14.79
N ARG A 380 -15.38 -7.63 14.72
CA ARG A 380 -16.20 -6.54 15.27
C ARG A 380 -17.50 -6.36 14.49
N ASP A 381 -17.43 -6.39 13.15
CA ASP A 381 -18.58 -6.18 12.28
C ASP A 381 -19.57 -7.36 12.36
N GLN A 382 -19.08 -8.57 12.65
CA GLN A 382 -19.87 -9.80 12.77
C GLN A 382 -20.26 -10.16 14.21
N ALA A 383 -19.77 -9.41 15.20
CA ALA A 383 -20.04 -9.69 16.60
C ALA A 383 -21.55 -9.58 16.91
N PRO A 384 -22.15 -10.58 17.60
CA PRO A 384 -23.54 -10.50 18.05
C PRO A 384 -23.77 -9.28 18.96
N VAL A 385 -25.03 -8.84 19.01
CA VAL A 385 -25.42 -7.74 19.88
C VAL A 385 -25.07 -8.08 21.35
N GLY A 386 -24.35 -7.18 22.02
CA GLY A 386 -23.90 -7.36 23.39
C GLY A 386 -22.51 -7.98 23.56
N VAL A 387 -21.91 -8.56 22.52
CA VAL A 387 -20.53 -9.02 22.57
C VAL A 387 -19.57 -7.84 22.42
N THR A 388 -18.61 -7.72 23.34
CA THR A 388 -17.56 -6.70 23.26
C THR A 388 -16.31 -7.30 22.64
N VAL A 389 -15.79 -6.64 21.58
CA VAL A 389 -14.57 -7.05 20.90
C VAL A 389 -13.42 -6.14 21.32
N THR A 390 -12.36 -6.71 21.89
CA THR A 390 -11.13 -5.98 22.23
C THR A 390 -9.97 -6.45 21.37
N LEU A 391 -9.18 -5.48 20.92
CA LEU A 391 -8.04 -5.70 20.04
C LEU A 391 -6.75 -5.64 20.82
N LYS A 392 -5.78 -6.51 20.47
CA LYS A 392 -4.44 -6.59 21.09
C LYS A 392 -4.55 -6.58 22.62
N GLY A 393 -5.39 -7.43 23.12
CA GLY A 393 -5.98 -7.59 24.42
C GLY A 393 -5.17 -7.15 25.63
N SER A 394 -5.89 -7.05 26.74
CA SER A 394 -5.31 -6.70 28.03
C SER A 394 -4.08 -7.56 28.33
N ALA A 395 -3.03 -6.89 28.74
CA ALA A 395 -1.77 -7.50 29.07
C ALA A 395 -1.87 -8.50 30.24
N ARG A 396 -2.21 -9.76 29.95
CA ARG A 396 -1.95 -10.86 30.87
C ARG A 396 -0.58 -11.43 30.53
N SER A 397 0.17 -11.77 31.57
CA SER A 397 1.51 -12.34 31.40
C SER A 397 1.45 -13.86 31.52
N LEU A 398 2.27 -14.56 30.74
CA LEU A 398 2.37 -16.02 30.78
C LEU A 398 2.88 -16.50 32.12
N ALA A 399 3.90 -15.81 32.68
CA ALA A 399 4.57 -16.19 33.90
C ALA A 399 4.87 -14.99 34.81
N LYS A 400 5.20 -15.29 36.05
CA LYS A 400 5.79 -14.36 37.00
C LYS A 400 7.16 -14.86 37.41
N ILE A 401 8.14 -13.97 37.41
CA ILE A 401 9.50 -14.28 37.86
C ILE A 401 9.73 -13.74 39.28
N GLY A 402 10.25 -14.55 40.16
CA GLY A 402 10.77 -14.18 41.47
C GLY A 402 12.26 -14.39 41.52
N LEU A 403 13.03 -13.39 41.93
CA LEU A 403 14.45 -13.52 42.19
C LEU A 403 14.63 -13.98 43.65
N GLY A 404 14.98 -15.26 43.85
CA GLY A 404 15.23 -15.82 45.18
C GLY A 404 15.62 -17.29 45.04
N GLY A 405 16.64 -17.73 45.82
CA GLY A 405 17.18 -19.06 45.78
C GLY A 405 16.17 -20.16 46.06
N ALA A 406 16.46 -21.38 45.62
CA ALA A 406 15.69 -22.61 45.82
C ALA A 406 15.66 -23.06 47.29
N GLY A 407 15.16 -22.24 48.18
CA GLY A 407 14.89 -22.55 49.59
C GLY A 407 13.41 -22.61 49.88
N ALA A 408 12.97 -23.44 50.79
CA ALA A 408 11.58 -23.76 51.14
C ALA A 408 10.70 -22.61 51.68
N GLY A 409 11.11 -21.38 51.52
CA GLY A 409 10.35 -20.22 51.94
C GLY A 409 10.19 -19.26 50.78
N GLY A 410 9.16 -19.33 50.00
CA GLY A 410 8.73 -18.49 48.90
C GLY A 410 9.62 -17.35 48.39
N PRO A 411 9.33 -16.72 47.26
CA PRO A 411 10.19 -15.70 46.66
C PRO A 411 10.34 -14.51 47.65
N SER A 412 11.58 -14.18 47.97
CA SER A 412 11.94 -13.05 48.88
C SER A 412 11.74 -11.67 48.23
N SER A 413 11.38 -11.62 46.96
CA SER A 413 11.09 -10.39 46.22
C SER A 413 9.70 -10.45 45.58
N PRO A 414 9.04 -9.30 45.37
CA PRO A 414 7.73 -9.27 44.71
C PRO A 414 7.86 -9.88 43.31
N LEU A 415 6.94 -10.80 42.99
CA LEU A 415 6.89 -11.45 41.67
C LEU A 415 6.65 -10.41 40.57
N GLN A 416 7.54 -10.38 39.59
CA GLN A 416 7.40 -9.54 38.38
C GLN A 416 6.76 -10.31 37.24
N GLU A 417 5.80 -9.70 36.56
CA GLU A 417 5.15 -10.29 35.39
C GLU A 417 6.10 -10.30 34.19
N VAL A 418 6.23 -11.46 33.55
CA VAL A 418 7.10 -11.67 32.38
C VAL A 418 6.34 -12.43 31.28
N PHE A 419 6.82 -12.29 30.03
CA PHE A 419 6.22 -12.90 28.84
C PHE A 419 4.77 -12.47 28.62
N GLN A 420 4.61 -11.18 28.30
CA GLN A 420 3.30 -10.58 28.06
C GLN A 420 2.58 -11.26 26.88
N LEU A 421 1.37 -11.76 27.11
CA LEU A 421 0.51 -12.35 26.10
C LEU A 421 -0.28 -11.25 25.38
N LYS A 422 -0.32 -11.32 24.06
CA LYS A 422 -0.98 -10.33 23.19
C LYS A 422 -1.83 -11.03 22.12
N PRO A 423 -2.97 -11.65 22.50
CA PRO A 423 -3.89 -12.18 21.51
C PRO A 423 -4.45 -11.05 20.64
N ASP A 424 -4.62 -11.30 19.34
CA ASP A 424 -5.04 -10.27 18.38
C ASP A 424 -6.45 -9.77 18.66
N VAL A 425 -7.39 -10.69 18.90
CA VAL A 425 -8.80 -10.38 19.16
C VAL A 425 -9.33 -11.22 20.33
N LEU A 426 -10.04 -10.56 21.23
CA LEU A 426 -10.77 -11.19 22.33
C LEU A 426 -12.25 -10.82 22.23
N LEU A 427 -13.13 -11.82 22.25
CA LEU A 427 -14.57 -11.65 22.29
C LEU A 427 -15.08 -11.88 23.71
N TRP A 428 -15.79 -10.90 24.26
CA TRP A 428 -16.28 -10.91 25.63
C TRP A 428 -17.80 -11.02 25.65
N PRO A 429 -18.37 -11.93 26.43
CA PRO A 429 -19.82 -12.00 26.61
C PRO A 429 -20.39 -10.70 27.15
N ALA A 430 -21.68 -10.48 26.93
CA ALA A 430 -22.38 -9.32 27.45
C ALA A 430 -22.23 -9.22 28.99
N GLY A 431 -21.89 -8.01 29.48
CA GLY A 431 -21.75 -7.74 30.91
C GLY A 431 -20.46 -8.25 31.56
N VAL A 432 -19.58 -8.91 30.83
CA VAL A 432 -18.28 -9.37 31.35
C VAL A 432 -17.21 -8.29 31.17
N SER A 433 -16.57 -7.91 32.28
CA SER A 433 -15.48 -6.93 32.26
C SER A 433 -14.17 -7.59 31.74
N PRO A 434 -13.50 -7.01 30.74
CA PRO A 434 -12.22 -7.50 30.26
C PRO A 434 -11.12 -7.62 31.31
N SER A 435 -11.20 -6.85 32.40
CA SER A 435 -10.19 -6.84 33.46
C SER A 435 -10.29 -8.05 34.41
N ARG A 436 -11.47 -8.66 34.58
CA ARG A 436 -11.70 -9.70 35.58
C ARG A 436 -12.33 -11.00 35.01
N GLY A 437 -12.97 -10.92 33.88
CA GLY A 437 -13.67 -12.05 33.26
C GLY A 437 -12.80 -12.95 32.39
N SER A 438 -13.43 -13.97 31.80
CA SER A 438 -12.87 -14.80 30.74
C SER A 438 -13.55 -14.47 29.42
N PRO A 439 -12.81 -14.33 28.32
CA PRO A 439 -13.41 -14.17 27.01
C PRO A 439 -14.16 -15.45 26.59
N GLU A 440 -15.18 -15.29 25.76
CA GLU A 440 -15.90 -16.40 25.16
C GLU A 440 -15.05 -17.11 24.10
N SER A 441 -14.28 -16.33 23.34
CA SER A 441 -13.42 -16.85 22.28
C SER A 441 -12.21 -15.92 22.07
N ILE A 442 -11.10 -16.52 21.64
CA ILE A 442 -9.87 -15.83 21.26
C ILE A 442 -9.66 -16.06 19.77
N VAL A 443 -9.30 -15.01 19.02
CA VAL A 443 -8.93 -15.13 17.61
C VAL A 443 -7.50 -14.63 17.45
N ASP A 444 -6.68 -15.44 16.79
CA ASP A 444 -5.29 -15.11 16.47
C ASP A 444 -5.09 -15.24 14.97
N ALA A 445 -4.64 -14.16 14.34
CA ALA A 445 -4.52 -14.06 12.89
C ALA A 445 -3.10 -14.41 12.44
N LYS A 446 -2.98 -15.27 11.44
CA LYS A 446 -1.69 -15.73 10.93
C LYS A 446 -1.58 -15.51 9.43
N TRP A 447 -0.64 -14.67 9.02
CA TRP A 447 -0.33 -14.46 7.60
C TRP A 447 0.55 -15.58 7.07
N LYS A 448 -0.02 -16.77 6.94
CA LYS A 448 0.63 -17.99 6.45
C LYS A 448 -0.29 -18.70 5.45
N ILE A 449 0.30 -19.38 4.46
CA ILE A 449 -0.44 -20.18 3.49
C ILE A 449 -0.53 -21.61 4.02
N LEU A 450 -1.75 -22.09 4.17
CA LEU A 450 -2.00 -23.47 4.58
C LEU A 450 -1.81 -24.46 3.41
N LYS A 451 -1.55 -25.72 3.71
CA LYS A 451 -1.34 -26.81 2.75
C LYS A 451 -2.42 -27.89 2.94
N PRO A 452 -3.58 -27.79 2.29
CA PRO A 452 -4.69 -28.73 2.50
C PRO A 452 -4.38 -30.19 2.17
N SER A 453 -3.27 -30.44 1.44
CA SER A 453 -2.79 -31.81 1.18
C SER A 453 -2.28 -32.54 2.42
N ARG A 454 -1.99 -31.81 3.51
CA ARG A 454 -1.58 -32.38 4.79
C ARG A 454 -2.80 -32.52 5.70
N ARG A 455 -2.80 -33.54 6.58
CA ARG A 455 -3.89 -33.78 7.55
C ARG A 455 -4.09 -32.60 8.50
N ASP A 456 -2.99 -31.96 8.93
CA ASP A 456 -2.95 -30.77 9.78
C ASP A 456 -3.04 -29.46 8.99
N TRP A 457 -3.22 -29.53 7.67
CA TRP A 457 -3.17 -28.41 6.73
C TRP A 457 -1.87 -27.63 6.79
N GLY A 458 -0.81 -28.18 7.41
CA GLY A 458 0.46 -27.52 7.63
C GLY A 458 0.39 -26.35 8.62
N VAL A 459 -0.56 -26.41 9.56
CA VAL A 459 -0.62 -25.51 10.71
C VAL A 459 0.66 -25.68 11.52
N ASP A 460 1.27 -24.59 11.90
CA ASP A 460 2.52 -24.58 12.67
C ASP A 460 2.20 -24.95 14.13
N GLU A 461 2.95 -25.88 14.67
CA GLU A 461 2.81 -26.32 16.07
C GLU A 461 2.99 -25.17 17.07
N ASP A 462 3.89 -24.24 16.76
CA ASP A 462 4.13 -23.06 17.60
C ASP A 462 2.92 -22.12 17.62
N ASP A 463 2.15 -22.02 16.53
CA ASP A 463 0.90 -21.24 16.50
C ASP A 463 -0.14 -21.88 17.44
N VAL A 464 -0.25 -23.21 17.45
CA VAL A 464 -1.15 -23.95 18.35
C VAL A 464 -0.70 -23.78 19.80
N ARG A 465 0.60 -23.91 20.11
CA ARG A 465 1.16 -23.70 21.46
C ARG A 465 0.92 -22.28 21.96
N GLN A 466 1.10 -21.29 21.11
CA GLN A 466 0.84 -19.89 21.46
C GLN A 466 -0.61 -19.68 21.86
N VAL A 467 -1.55 -20.17 21.05
CA VAL A 467 -2.98 -20.03 21.32
C VAL A 467 -3.40 -20.84 22.55
N LEU A 468 -2.81 -22.01 22.77
CA LEU A 468 -3.05 -22.80 24.00
C LEU A 468 -2.62 -22.01 25.25
N ALA A 469 -1.48 -21.32 25.22
CA ALA A 469 -1.05 -20.45 26.31
C ALA A 469 -2.06 -19.32 26.57
N TYR A 470 -2.65 -18.75 25.51
CA TYR A 470 -3.72 -17.77 25.66
C TYR A 470 -4.97 -18.40 26.34
N LEU A 471 -5.45 -19.55 25.85
CA LEU A 471 -6.61 -20.22 26.39
C LEU A 471 -6.47 -20.49 27.88
N LEU A 472 -5.34 -21.05 28.31
CA LEU A 472 -5.05 -21.35 29.72
C LEU A 472 -5.00 -20.08 30.59
N ARG A 473 -4.32 -19.04 30.12
CA ARG A 473 -4.15 -17.81 30.92
C ARG A 473 -5.38 -16.93 30.98
N TYR A 474 -6.24 -16.98 29.94
CA TYR A 474 -7.50 -16.24 29.93
C TYR A 474 -8.68 -17.06 30.47
N GLY A 475 -8.49 -18.35 30.77
CA GLY A 475 -9.56 -19.24 31.21
C GLY A 475 -10.65 -19.42 30.17
N CYS A 476 -10.25 -19.48 28.89
CA CYS A 476 -11.13 -19.60 27.74
C CYS A 476 -11.03 -21.01 27.17
N GLN A 477 -12.12 -21.58 26.69
CA GLN A 477 -12.14 -22.94 26.14
C GLN A 477 -12.10 -22.99 24.62
N ARG A 478 -12.33 -21.87 23.95
CA ARG A 478 -12.42 -21.81 22.49
C ARG A 478 -11.47 -20.77 21.90
N ALA A 479 -10.75 -21.15 20.86
CA ALA A 479 -9.99 -20.20 20.08
C ALA A 479 -10.13 -20.49 18.58
N ARG A 480 -9.83 -19.49 17.77
CA ARG A 480 -9.78 -19.58 16.32
C ARG A 480 -8.43 -19.11 15.82
N LEU A 481 -7.78 -19.91 14.98
CA LEU A 481 -6.62 -19.54 14.19
C LEU A 481 -7.10 -19.10 12.81
N ALA A 482 -6.99 -17.81 12.50
CA ALA A 482 -7.47 -17.24 11.25
C ALA A 482 -6.35 -17.17 10.22
N TYR A 483 -6.57 -17.77 9.04
CA TYR A 483 -5.62 -17.79 7.93
C TYR A 483 -6.23 -17.16 6.68
N PRO A 484 -5.42 -16.47 5.83
CA PRO A 484 -5.91 -15.87 4.60
C PRO A 484 -6.22 -16.92 3.54
N VAL A 485 -7.27 -16.69 2.75
CA VAL A 485 -7.64 -17.51 1.59
C VAL A 485 -8.16 -16.61 0.47
N LEU A 486 -8.04 -17.05 -0.79
CA LEU A 486 -8.75 -16.45 -1.91
C LEU A 486 -10.10 -17.11 -2.08
N SER A 487 -11.15 -16.32 -2.32
CA SER A 487 -12.54 -16.81 -2.50
C SER A 487 -12.67 -17.87 -3.60
N ARG A 488 -11.82 -17.79 -4.64
CA ARG A 488 -11.76 -18.73 -5.76
C ARG A 488 -10.94 -20.00 -5.50
N THR A 489 -10.28 -20.11 -4.32
CA THR A 489 -9.49 -21.30 -4.02
C THR A 489 -10.39 -22.51 -3.88
N GLN A 490 -10.12 -23.54 -4.66
CA GLN A 490 -10.80 -24.81 -4.50
C GLN A 490 -10.32 -25.47 -3.20
N LEU A 491 -11.20 -25.54 -2.23
CA LEU A 491 -10.95 -26.20 -0.96
C LEU A 491 -11.33 -27.69 -1.07
N PRO A 492 -10.64 -28.56 -0.31
CA PRO A 492 -11.06 -29.95 -0.18
C PRO A 492 -12.47 -30.05 0.39
N GLU A 493 -13.17 -31.14 0.09
CA GLU A 493 -14.49 -31.45 0.69
C GLU A 493 -14.42 -31.51 2.22
N VAL A 494 -13.28 -31.98 2.74
CA VAL A 494 -13.00 -31.96 4.18
C VAL A 494 -12.52 -30.54 4.57
N GLY A 495 -13.29 -29.87 5.39
CA GLY A 495 -12.99 -28.54 5.88
C GLY A 495 -11.68 -28.44 6.68
N PRO A 496 -11.27 -27.21 7.07
CA PRO A 496 -10.06 -27.03 7.86
C PRO A 496 -10.12 -27.77 9.20
N PRO A 497 -8.96 -28.18 9.75
CA PRO A 497 -8.90 -28.98 10.96
C PRO A 497 -9.32 -28.19 12.21
N THR A 498 -9.81 -28.93 13.20
CA THR A 498 -10.01 -28.44 14.56
C THR A 498 -9.16 -29.26 15.51
N PHE A 499 -8.39 -28.60 16.36
CA PHE A 499 -7.53 -29.24 17.35
C PHE A 499 -8.23 -29.28 18.71
N TRP A 500 -8.34 -30.49 19.28
CA TRP A 500 -8.86 -30.73 20.63
C TRP A 500 -7.71 -31.09 21.55
N ILE A 501 -7.56 -30.38 22.65
CA ILE A 501 -6.44 -30.54 23.57
C ILE A 501 -7.00 -30.72 24.97
N ASP A 502 -6.70 -31.86 25.58
CA ASP A 502 -7.08 -32.15 26.96
C ASP A 502 -6.11 -31.47 27.91
N THR A 503 -6.66 -30.72 28.85
CA THR A 503 -5.91 -30.00 29.88
C THR A 503 -6.47 -30.38 31.25
N THR A 504 -5.73 -30.07 32.33
CA THR A 504 -6.22 -30.28 33.69
C THR A 504 -7.48 -29.50 34.05
N ALA A 505 -7.81 -28.46 33.25
CA ALA A 505 -8.99 -27.61 33.42
C ALA A 505 -10.15 -27.98 32.46
N GLY A 506 -10.01 -29.07 31.71
CA GLY A 506 -10.98 -29.54 30.70
C GLY A 506 -10.42 -29.49 29.29
N THR A 507 -11.21 -29.94 28.33
CA THR A 507 -10.84 -29.97 26.91
C THR A 507 -11.01 -28.59 26.30
N VAL A 508 -9.98 -28.08 25.64
CA VAL A 508 -10.02 -26.83 24.86
C VAL A 508 -10.05 -27.12 23.37
N CYS A 509 -10.64 -26.23 22.61
CA CYS A 509 -10.83 -26.34 21.17
C CYS A 509 -10.16 -25.17 20.43
N ILE A 510 -9.32 -25.48 19.42
CA ILE A 510 -8.70 -24.51 18.52
C ILE A 510 -9.17 -24.81 17.10
N GLU A 511 -10.00 -23.97 16.56
CA GLU A 511 -10.58 -24.09 15.24
C GLU A 511 -9.75 -23.32 14.21
N VAL A 512 -9.45 -23.92 13.07
CA VAL A 512 -8.82 -23.22 11.95
C VAL A 512 -9.91 -22.58 11.08
N VAL A 513 -9.82 -21.27 10.88
CA VAL A 513 -10.78 -20.47 10.12
C VAL A 513 -10.11 -19.84 8.92
N LEU A 514 -10.72 -19.97 7.75
CA LEU A 514 -10.27 -19.34 6.51
C LEU A 514 -10.96 -17.99 6.32
N VAL A 515 -10.18 -16.95 6.13
CA VAL A 515 -10.67 -15.59 5.96
C VAL A 515 -10.42 -15.16 4.51
N PRO A 516 -11.48 -14.97 3.69
CA PRO A 516 -11.34 -14.48 2.34
C PRO A 516 -10.76 -13.06 2.34
N ILE A 517 -9.70 -12.86 1.55
CA ILE A 517 -9.02 -11.56 1.44
C ILE A 517 -9.36 -10.81 0.16
N ASP A 518 -10.11 -11.43 -0.74
CA ASP A 518 -10.52 -10.92 -2.05
C ASP A 518 -12.05 -10.88 -2.23
N ALA A 519 -12.80 -11.08 -1.15
CA ALA A 519 -14.26 -11.02 -1.13
C ALA A 519 -14.80 -9.60 -0.99
#